data_cdf32e0707b2a34358672a7e1c195e89
#
_entry.id   cdf32e0707b2a34358672a7e1c195e89
#
_cell.length_a   1.000
_cell.length_b   1.000
_cell.length_c   1.000
_cell.angle_alpha   90.00
_cell.angle_beta   90.00
_cell.angle_gamma   90.00
#
_symmetry.space_group_name_H-M   'P 1'
#
loop_
_entity.id
_entity.type
_entity.pdbx_description
1 polymer ?
#
loop_
_entity_poly.entity_id
_entity_poly.type
_entity_poly.pdbx_seq_one_letter_code
_entity_poly.pdbx_strand_id
1 'polypeptide(L)'
;MSGAQTPLLETRALNVRFGGVHATRDVNFTLAETELRCVIGPNGAGKSTFFKLLTGQVKPTSGQILFRGKDISRMQPHEPGRLGIGIKTQVPSLFNGLSVWENVWLSARRTHMPNRAKDVTRTTLERVGMLAESEAITGTLAHGQRQWVELAVVLAANPPLILLDEPAAGMSDAEVARTAELILEINRQHALVVVEHDMSFIRMIAKKVTVLHQGQVVREDTPDKIMSDPLVQQIYLGKKPH
;
A
#
# COMPACT_ATOMS: atom_id res chain seq x y z
N MET A 1 7.19 -13.04 30.72
CA MET A 1 7.49 -13.45 29.32
C MET A 1 6.51 -12.70 28.43
N SER A 2 6.93 -11.60 27.82
CA SER A 2 6.12 -10.84 26.87
C SER A 2 5.91 -11.73 25.64
N GLY A 3 4.69 -12.24 25.45
CA GLY A 3 4.35 -13.00 24.24
C GLY A 3 4.57 -12.12 23.03
N ALA A 4 5.53 -12.46 22.19
CA ALA A 4 5.75 -11.78 20.92
C ALA A 4 4.45 -11.86 20.12
N GLN A 5 3.77 -10.71 19.94
CA GLN A 5 2.56 -10.65 19.11
C GLN A 5 2.93 -11.08 17.70
N THR A 6 2.16 -12.03 17.15
CA THR A 6 2.34 -12.46 15.76
C THR A 6 2.18 -11.25 14.83
N PRO A 7 3.16 -10.96 13.95
CA PRO A 7 3.04 -9.86 13.00
C PRO A 7 1.79 -10.01 12.12
N LEU A 8 1.19 -8.88 11.73
CA LEU A 8 0.10 -8.88 10.76
C LEU A 8 0.57 -9.39 9.39
N LEU A 9 1.73 -8.87 8.95
CA LEU A 9 2.40 -9.30 7.72
C LEU A 9 3.87 -9.59 8.03
N GLU A 10 4.39 -10.70 7.51
CA GLU A 10 5.79 -11.06 7.64
C GLU A 10 6.30 -11.66 6.32
N THR A 11 7.53 -11.32 5.93
CA THR A 11 8.24 -12.06 4.88
C THR A 11 9.52 -12.65 5.44
N ARG A 12 9.83 -13.89 5.07
CA ARG A 12 11.01 -14.63 5.51
C ARG A 12 11.85 -15.05 4.32
N ALA A 13 13.07 -14.55 4.25
CA ALA A 13 14.03 -14.83 3.18
C ALA A 13 13.38 -14.82 1.80
N LEU A 14 12.59 -13.75 1.51
CA LEU A 14 11.76 -13.67 0.31
C LEU A 14 12.61 -13.38 -0.91
N ASN A 15 12.59 -14.27 -1.89
CA ASN A 15 13.38 -14.20 -3.11
C ASN A 15 12.50 -14.29 -4.36
N VAL A 16 12.83 -13.50 -5.38
CA VAL A 16 12.33 -13.72 -6.73
C VAL A 16 13.38 -13.41 -7.78
N ARG A 17 13.43 -14.27 -8.80
CA ARG A 17 14.29 -14.11 -9.97
C ARG A 17 13.46 -14.07 -11.24
N PHE A 18 13.81 -13.19 -12.15
CA PHE A 18 13.29 -13.11 -13.53
C PHE A 18 14.47 -13.33 -14.49
N GLY A 19 14.56 -14.55 -15.05
CA GLY A 19 15.74 -14.92 -15.82
C GLY A 19 17.04 -14.77 -15.02
N GLY A 20 17.97 -13.96 -15.49
CA GLY A 20 19.24 -13.66 -14.80
C GLY A 20 19.15 -12.58 -13.70
N VAL A 21 18.01 -11.86 -13.60
CA VAL A 21 17.86 -10.74 -12.67
C VAL A 21 17.27 -11.21 -11.35
N HIS A 22 17.98 -10.93 -10.25
CA HIS A 22 17.51 -11.19 -8.88
C HIS A 22 16.78 -9.95 -8.36
N ALA A 23 15.47 -9.90 -8.52
CA ALA A 23 14.69 -8.70 -8.23
C ALA A 23 14.38 -8.51 -6.74
N THR A 24 14.31 -9.60 -5.94
CA THR A 24 14.35 -9.55 -4.47
C THR A 24 15.31 -10.61 -3.95
N ARG A 25 16.06 -10.28 -2.87
CA ARG A 25 17.09 -11.13 -2.28
C ARG A 25 16.93 -11.15 -0.77
N ASP A 26 16.53 -12.30 -0.22
CA ASP A 26 16.40 -12.56 1.21
C ASP A 26 15.68 -11.43 1.97
N VAL A 27 14.60 -10.91 1.37
CA VAL A 27 13.84 -9.83 1.98
C VAL A 27 13.09 -10.36 3.21
N ASN A 28 13.52 -9.88 4.38
CA ASN A 28 12.84 -10.05 5.65
C ASN A 28 12.14 -8.75 6.02
N PHE A 29 10.84 -8.80 6.24
CA PHE A 29 10.01 -7.65 6.53
C PHE A 29 8.93 -8.05 7.52
N THR A 30 8.65 -7.20 8.49
CA THR A 30 7.58 -7.42 9.46
C THR A 30 6.74 -6.16 9.60
N LEU A 31 5.43 -6.33 9.71
CA LEU A 31 4.46 -5.26 9.95
C LEU A 31 3.54 -5.65 11.09
N ALA A 32 3.40 -4.80 12.08
CA ALA A 32 2.47 -4.99 13.18
C ALA A 32 1.03 -4.54 12.79
N GLU A 33 0.04 -4.93 13.60
CA GLU A 33 -1.32 -4.38 13.50
C GLU A 33 -1.28 -2.85 13.64
N THR A 34 -2.04 -2.13 12.82
CA THR A 34 -2.10 -0.67 12.77
C THR A 34 -0.76 0.06 12.52
N GLU A 35 0.28 -0.65 12.09
CA GLU A 35 1.53 -0.01 11.71
C GLU A 35 1.42 0.60 10.31
N LEU A 36 1.97 1.81 10.11
CA LEU A 36 2.20 2.42 8.81
C LEU A 36 3.69 2.31 8.48
N ARG A 37 4.00 1.63 7.39
CA ARG A 37 5.34 1.44 6.89
C ARG A 37 5.46 1.98 5.46
N CYS A 38 6.37 2.92 5.25
CA CYS A 38 6.77 3.31 3.89
C CYS A 38 7.91 2.43 3.38
N VAL A 39 7.81 1.98 2.14
CA VAL A 39 8.85 1.23 1.42
C VAL A 39 9.38 2.11 0.31
N ILE A 40 10.66 2.46 0.40
CA ILE A 40 11.33 3.38 -0.51
C ILE A 40 12.55 2.74 -1.18
N GLY A 41 13.11 3.43 -2.17
CA GLY A 41 14.33 3.02 -2.87
C GLY A 41 14.37 3.61 -4.28
N PRO A 42 15.52 3.64 -4.94
CA PRO A 42 15.65 4.15 -6.31
C PRO A 42 14.88 3.27 -7.32
N ASN A 43 14.82 3.74 -8.57
CA ASN A 43 14.28 2.93 -9.65
C ASN A 43 15.08 1.64 -9.80
N GLY A 44 14.39 0.52 -9.99
CA GLY A 44 15.04 -0.80 -10.05
C GLY A 44 15.41 -1.41 -8.69
N ALA A 45 15.13 -0.76 -7.55
CA ALA A 45 15.44 -1.29 -6.21
C ALA A 45 14.67 -2.55 -5.83
N GLY A 46 13.58 -2.90 -6.54
CA GLY A 46 12.74 -4.05 -6.25
C GLY A 46 11.39 -3.72 -5.59
N LYS A 47 11.07 -2.43 -5.36
CA LYS A 47 9.81 -2.00 -4.69
C LYS A 47 8.56 -2.57 -5.34
N SER A 48 8.36 -2.33 -6.64
CA SER A 48 7.20 -2.82 -7.38
C SER A 48 7.15 -4.35 -7.43
N THR A 49 8.32 -5.02 -7.45
CA THR A 49 8.39 -6.47 -7.36
C THR A 49 7.96 -6.95 -5.97
N PHE A 50 8.44 -6.30 -4.91
CA PHE A 50 8.03 -6.60 -3.53
C PHE A 50 6.52 -6.40 -3.36
N PHE A 51 5.96 -5.30 -3.87
CA PHE A 51 4.53 -5.05 -3.87
C PHE A 51 3.74 -6.16 -4.62
N LYS A 52 4.20 -6.55 -5.80
CA LYS A 52 3.59 -7.64 -6.59
C LYS A 52 3.66 -9.00 -5.90
N LEU A 53 4.70 -9.26 -5.12
CA LEU A 53 4.81 -10.45 -4.28
C LEU A 53 3.75 -10.43 -3.17
N LEU A 54 3.60 -9.32 -2.44
CA LEU A 54 2.61 -9.17 -1.37
C LEU A 54 1.17 -9.26 -1.88
N THR A 55 0.93 -8.85 -3.14
CA THR A 55 -0.40 -8.89 -3.78
C THR A 55 -0.68 -10.19 -4.53
N GLY A 56 0.26 -11.16 -4.51
CA GLY A 56 0.12 -12.44 -5.20
C GLY A 56 0.20 -12.38 -6.72
N GLN A 57 0.51 -11.19 -7.30
CA GLN A 57 0.70 -11.02 -8.75
C GLN A 57 1.97 -11.70 -9.25
N VAL A 58 2.97 -11.84 -8.39
CA VAL A 58 4.21 -12.58 -8.63
C VAL A 58 4.37 -13.60 -7.52
N LYS A 59 4.77 -14.81 -7.88
CA LYS A 59 5.09 -15.87 -6.90
C LYS A 59 6.57 -15.82 -6.55
N PRO A 60 6.95 -15.97 -5.27
CA PRO A 60 8.35 -16.04 -4.89
C PRO A 60 9.01 -17.30 -5.47
N THR A 61 10.29 -17.18 -5.81
CA THR A 61 11.14 -18.33 -6.16
C THR A 61 11.48 -19.15 -4.92
N SER A 62 11.69 -18.48 -3.78
CA SER A 62 11.90 -19.08 -2.46
C SER A 62 11.52 -18.10 -1.35
N GLY A 63 11.47 -18.58 -0.11
CA GLY A 63 11.03 -17.81 1.05
C GLY A 63 9.52 -17.87 1.23
N GLN A 64 9.02 -17.10 2.21
CA GLN A 64 7.61 -17.14 2.61
C GLN A 64 7.05 -15.73 2.79
N ILE A 65 5.73 -15.61 2.55
CA ILE A 65 4.91 -14.45 2.90
C ILE A 65 3.84 -14.96 3.86
N LEU A 66 3.80 -14.42 5.06
CA LEU A 66 2.87 -14.81 6.11
C LEU A 66 1.93 -13.65 6.43
N PHE A 67 0.63 -13.89 6.39
CA PHE A 67 -0.39 -12.96 6.83
C PHE A 67 -1.11 -13.54 8.05
N ARG A 68 -0.98 -12.88 9.21
CA ARG A 68 -1.45 -13.40 10.51
C ARG A 68 -0.96 -14.84 10.78
N GLY A 69 0.30 -15.10 10.44
CA GLY A 69 0.92 -16.42 10.60
C GLY A 69 0.54 -17.46 9.52
N LYS A 70 -0.42 -17.18 8.65
CA LYS A 70 -0.81 -18.07 7.55
C LYS A 70 0.08 -17.83 6.33
N ASP A 71 0.67 -18.87 5.76
CA ASP A 71 1.45 -18.77 4.52
C ASP A 71 0.54 -18.46 3.34
N ILE A 72 0.83 -17.33 2.67
CA ILE A 72 0.13 -16.83 1.49
C ILE A 72 1.02 -16.75 0.25
N SER A 73 2.23 -17.31 0.29
CA SER A 73 3.25 -17.19 -0.76
C SER A 73 2.79 -17.67 -2.14
N ARG A 74 1.86 -18.62 -2.18
CA ARG A 74 1.38 -19.24 -3.42
C ARG A 74 -0.03 -18.83 -3.83
N MET A 75 -0.61 -17.83 -3.16
CA MET A 75 -1.95 -17.35 -3.44
C MET A 75 -2.07 -16.77 -4.86
N GLN A 76 -3.27 -16.90 -5.43
CA GLN A 76 -3.62 -16.26 -6.69
C GLN A 76 -3.93 -14.76 -6.45
N PRO A 77 -3.76 -13.87 -7.45
CA PRO A 77 -3.92 -12.42 -7.27
C PRO A 77 -5.27 -11.96 -6.70
N HIS A 78 -6.32 -12.75 -6.84
CA HIS A 78 -7.67 -12.44 -6.30
C HIS A 78 -7.88 -12.91 -4.84
N GLU A 79 -7.01 -13.75 -4.31
CA GLU A 79 -7.18 -14.35 -2.98
C GLU A 79 -6.79 -13.40 -1.82
N PRO A 80 -5.76 -12.52 -1.93
CA PRO A 80 -5.43 -11.59 -0.86
C PRO A 80 -6.61 -10.73 -0.42
N GLY A 81 -7.42 -10.26 -1.37
CA GLY A 81 -8.62 -9.49 -1.08
C GLY A 81 -9.69 -10.26 -0.27
N ARG A 82 -9.73 -11.59 -0.36
CA ARG A 82 -10.62 -12.44 0.45
C ARG A 82 -10.11 -12.65 1.86
N LEU A 83 -8.80 -12.52 2.07
CA LEU A 83 -8.17 -12.58 3.40
C LEU A 83 -8.22 -11.23 4.14
N GLY A 84 -8.68 -10.17 3.49
CA GLY A 84 -8.71 -8.84 4.07
C GLY A 84 -7.45 -8.01 3.79
N ILE A 85 -6.78 -8.24 2.66
CA ILE A 85 -5.72 -7.36 2.17
C ILE A 85 -6.33 -6.45 1.10
N GLY A 86 -6.49 -5.18 1.44
CA GLY A 86 -6.90 -4.13 0.52
C GLY A 86 -5.73 -3.69 -0.36
N ILE A 87 -5.95 -3.49 -1.64
CA ILE A 87 -4.87 -3.19 -2.59
C ILE A 87 -5.30 -2.01 -3.45
N LYS A 88 -4.50 -0.93 -3.45
CA LYS A 88 -4.56 0.15 -4.42
C LYS A 88 -3.27 0.13 -5.23
N THR A 89 -3.40 -0.20 -6.51
CA THR A 89 -2.29 -0.25 -7.46
C THR A 89 -2.10 1.11 -8.16
N GLN A 90 -0.98 1.28 -8.82
CA GLN A 90 -0.69 2.48 -9.63
C GLN A 90 -1.68 2.64 -10.80
N VAL A 91 -2.14 1.52 -11.38
CA VAL A 91 -3.17 1.55 -12.43
C VAL A 91 -4.55 1.56 -11.80
N PRO A 92 -5.42 2.55 -12.10
CA PRO A 92 -6.75 2.65 -11.55
C PRO A 92 -7.60 1.39 -11.79
N SER A 93 -8.30 0.93 -10.74
CA SER A 93 -9.16 -0.25 -10.77
C SER A 93 -10.66 0.07 -10.73
N LEU A 94 -11.03 1.31 -11.07
CA LEU A 94 -12.42 1.80 -11.06
C LEU A 94 -13.17 1.43 -12.34
N PHE A 95 -14.46 1.17 -12.19
CA PHE A 95 -15.40 1.04 -13.31
C PHE A 95 -15.78 2.43 -13.82
N ASN A 96 -15.14 2.89 -14.89
CA ASN A 96 -15.29 4.24 -15.42
C ASN A 96 -16.71 4.62 -15.83
N GLY A 97 -17.54 3.65 -16.21
CA GLY A 97 -18.93 3.86 -16.62
C GLY A 97 -19.95 3.85 -15.47
N LEU A 98 -19.48 3.57 -14.24
CA LEU A 98 -20.32 3.58 -13.04
C LEU A 98 -20.14 4.87 -12.26
N SER A 99 -21.14 5.22 -11.44
CA SER A 99 -21.03 6.34 -10.50
C SER A 99 -20.01 6.05 -9.40
N VAL A 100 -19.58 7.10 -8.70
CA VAL A 100 -18.74 7.01 -7.50
C VAL A 100 -19.41 6.11 -6.46
N TRP A 101 -20.70 6.31 -6.22
CA TRP A 101 -21.50 5.49 -5.32
C TRP A 101 -21.43 4.00 -5.69
N GLU A 102 -21.72 3.66 -6.94
CA GLU A 102 -21.76 2.28 -7.41
C GLU A 102 -20.41 1.58 -7.26
N ASN A 103 -19.31 2.26 -7.60
CA ASN A 103 -17.96 1.72 -7.42
C ASN A 103 -17.68 1.31 -5.95
N VAL A 104 -17.99 2.20 -5.00
CA VAL A 104 -17.76 1.96 -3.58
C VAL A 104 -18.77 0.93 -3.04
N TRP A 105 -20.01 1.01 -3.44
CA TRP A 105 -21.06 0.07 -3.02
C TRP A 105 -20.77 -1.37 -3.46
N LEU A 106 -20.28 -1.58 -4.67
CA LEU A 106 -19.87 -2.91 -5.15
C LEU A 106 -18.78 -3.52 -4.24
N SER A 107 -17.84 -2.73 -3.78
CA SER A 107 -16.82 -3.18 -2.83
C SER A 107 -17.44 -3.52 -1.46
N ALA A 108 -18.28 -2.63 -0.92
CA ALA A 108 -18.98 -2.85 0.34
C ALA A 108 -19.83 -4.14 0.32
N ARG A 109 -20.46 -4.45 -0.82
CA ARG A 109 -21.27 -5.66 -1.04
C ARG A 109 -20.49 -6.97 -0.95
N ARG A 110 -19.17 -6.94 -1.06
CA ARG A 110 -18.35 -8.14 -0.92
C ARG A 110 -18.32 -8.67 0.52
N THR A 111 -18.51 -7.79 1.50
CA THR A 111 -18.37 -8.10 2.93
C THR A 111 -19.64 -7.80 3.74
N HIS A 112 -20.62 -7.07 3.17
CA HIS A 112 -21.82 -6.62 3.88
C HIS A 112 -23.11 -6.97 3.14
N MET A 113 -24.19 -7.17 3.90
CA MET A 113 -25.56 -7.30 3.37
C MET A 113 -26.01 -5.96 2.74
N PRO A 114 -27.02 -5.97 1.80
CA PRO A 114 -27.38 -4.78 1.01
C PRO A 114 -27.61 -3.50 1.82
N ASN A 115 -28.37 -3.55 2.88
CA ASN A 115 -28.68 -2.36 3.70
C ASN A 115 -27.41 -1.84 4.40
N ARG A 116 -26.65 -2.72 5.03
CA ARG A 116 -25.37 -2.35 5.67
C ARG A 116 -24.35 -1.81 4.65
N ALA A 117 -24.33 -2.35 3.44
CA ALA A 117 -23.44 -1.88 2.38
C ALA A 117 -23.75 -0.44 1.97
N LYS A 118 -25.03 0.00 1.98
CA LYS A 118 -25.41 1.39 1.71
C LYS A 118 -24.86 2.34 2.77
N ASP A 119 -24.98 1.96 4.06
CA ASP A 119 -24.45 2.77 5.16
C ASP A 119 -22.92 2.86 5.09
N VAL A 120 -22.25 1.72 4.85
CA VAL A 120 -20.79 1.67 4.68
C VAL A 120 -20.35 2.54 3.51
N THR A 121 -21.04 2.49 2.38
CA THR A 121 -20.75 3.32 1.20
C THR A 121 -20.82 4.80 1.55
N ARG A 122 -21.92 5.23 2.18
CA ARG A 122 -22.10 6.63 2.58
C ARG A 122 -21.00 7.09 3.52
N THR A 123 -20.78 6.37 4.63
CA THR A 123 -19.77 6.76 5.63
C THR A 123 -18.35 6.73 5.06
N THR A 124 -18.07 5.81 4.14
CA THR A 124 -16.76 5.77 3.47
C THR A 124 -16.58 6.96 2.53
N LEU A 125 -17.60 7.33 1.75
CA LEU A 125 -17.56 8.51 0.87
C LEU A 125 -17.46 9.81 1.68
N GLU A 126 -18.15 9.92 2.81
CA GLU A 126 -18.00 11.04 3.74
C GLU A 126 -16.55 11.16 4.22
N ARG A 127 -15.96 10.04 4.65
CA ARG A 127 -14.59 9.96 5.16
C ARG A 127 -13.55 10.41 4.14
N VAL A 128 -13.67 10.01 2.88
CA VAL A 128 -12.75 10.44 1.82
C VAL A 128 -13.13 11.81 1.23
N GLY A 129 -14.27 12.40 1.63
CA GLY A 129 -14.76 13.70 1.17
C GLY A 129 -15.30 13.68 -0.27
N MET A 130 -15.87 12.54 -0.70
CA MET A 130 -16.42 12.35 -2.05
C MET A 130 -17.93 12.09 -2.06
N LEU A 131 -18.62 12.39 -0.95
CA LEU A 131 -20.08 12.15 -0.89
C LEU A 131 -20.86 13.09 -1.81
N ALA A 132 -20.44 14.34 -1.96
CA ALA A 132 -21.09 15.30 -2.85
C ALA A 132 -21.04 14.85 -4.33
N GLU A 133 -19.99 14.15 -4.73
CA GLU A 133 -19.75 13.62 -6.06
C GLU A 133 -20.27 12.18 -6.23
N SER A 134 -21.08 11.66 -5.28
CA SER A 134 -21.52 10.25 -5.26
C SER A 134 -22.20 9.80 -6.54
N GLU A 135 -23.00 10.67 -7.19
CA GLU A 135 -23.71 10.40 -8.44
C GLU A 135 -22.88 10.67 -9.71
N ALA A 136 -21.69 11.29 -9.57
CA ALA A 136 -20.84 11.58 -10.72
C ALA A 136 -20.31 10.28 -11.34
N ILE A 137 -20.22 10.23 -12.65
CA ILE A 137 -19.61 9.11 -13.39
C ILE A 137 -18.11 9.14 -13.16
N THR A 138 -17.54 8.06 -12.65
CA THR A 138 -16.15 7.99 -12.21
C THR A 138 -15.15 8.34 -13.31
N GLY A 139 -15.47 8.03 -14.57
CA GLY A 139 -14.62 8.38 -15.73
C GLY A 139 -14.49 9.87 -16.00
N THR A 140 -15.36 10.73 -15.45
CA THR A 140 -15.34 12.20 -15.64
C THR A 140 -14.63 12.95 -14.53
N LEU A 141 -14.21 12.26 -13.47
CA LEU A 141 -13.55 12.86 -12.32
C LEU A 141 -12.11 13.32 -12.64
N ALA A 142 -11.67 14.36 -11.95
CA ALA A 142 -10.26 14.77 -11.94
C ALA A 142 -9.36 13.64 -11.35
N HIS A 143 -8.07 13.67 -11.67
CA HIS A 143 -7.14 12.61 -11.27
C HIS A 143 -7.12 12.38 -9.75
N GLY A 144 -6.95 13.43 -8.95
CA GLY A 144 -6.94 13.32 -7.48
C GLY A 144 -8.23 12.76 -6.90
N GLN A 145 -9.39 13.21 -7.42
CA GLN A 145 -10.70 12.68 -7.01
C GLN A 145 -10.80 11.16 -7.28
N ARG A 146 -10.32 10.70 -8.44
CA ARG A 146 -10.28 9.27 -8.77
C ARG A 146 -9.44 8.48 -7.77
N GLN A 147 -8.29 9.00 -7.34
CA GLN A 147 -7.44 8.38 -6.35
C GLN A 147 -8.15 8.24 -4.99
N TRP A 148 -8.94 9.24 -4.57
CA TRP A 148 -9.72 9.18 -3.33
C TRP A 148 -10.89 8.19 -3.45
N VAL A 149 -11.55 8.10 -4.61
CA VAL A 149 -12.57 7.06 -4.86
C VAL A 149 -11.96 5.66 -4.80
N GLU A 150 -10.75 5.46 -5.31
CA GLU A 150 -10.03 4.17 -5.18
C GLU A 150 -9.74 3.82 -3.72
N LEU A 151 -9.32 4.79 -2.92
CA LEU A 151 -9.17 4.60 -1.47
C LEU A 151 -10.51 4.22 -0.83
N ALA A 152 -11.60 4.88 -1.21
CA ALA A 152 -12.94 4.55 -0.72
C ALA A 152 -13.34 3.10 -1.10
N VAL A 153 -13.07 2.67 -2.33
CA VAL A 153 -13.32 1.28 -2.77
C VAL A 153 -12.56 0.27 -1.90
N VAL A 154 -11.29 0.55 -1.59
CA VAL A 154 -10.48 -0.31 -0.71
C VAL A 154 -11.04 -0.31 0.71
N LEU A 155 -11.35 0.86 1.27
CA LEU A 155 -11.84 1.05 2.64
C LEU A 155 -13.21 0.42 2.87
N ALA A 156 -14.09 0.41 1.88
CA ALA A 156 -15.44 -0.13 1.99
C ALA A 156 -15.47 -1.64 2.32
N ALA A 157 -14.40 -2.37 2.02
CA ALA A 157 -14.23 -3.76 2.43
C ALA A 157 -13.68 -3.93 3.86
N ASN A 158 -13.31 -2.84 4.54
CA ASN A 158 -12.73 -2.80 5.89
C ASN A 158 -11.54 -3.77 6.09
N PRO A 159 -10.49 -3.73 5.25
CA PRO A 159 -9.38 -4.67 5.34
C PRO A 159 -8.44 -4.33 6.51
N PRO A 160 -7.94 -5.29 7.30
CA PRO A 160 -6.93 -5.04 8.35
C PRO A 160 -5.59 -4.54 7.79
N LEU A 161 -5.25 -4.89 6.56
CA LEU A 161 -4.03 -4.46 5.86
C LEU A 161 -4.39 -3.77 4.55
N ILE A 162 -3.78 -2.62 4.29
CA ILE A 162 -3.91 -1.89 3.03
C ILE A 162 -2.52 -1.70 2.40
N LEU A 163 -2.40 -2.09 1.14
CA LEU A 163 -1.21 -1.90 0.33
C LEU A 163 -1.47 -0.78 -0.68
N LEU A 164 -0.68 0.29 -0.62
CA LEU A 164 -0.80 1.46 -1.49
C LEU A 164 0.47 1.60 -2.34
N ASP A 165 0.30 1.69 -3.65
CA ASP A 165 1.39 1.94 -4.61
C ASP A 165 1.25 3.35 -5.18
N GLU A 166 2.17 4.25 -4.79
CA GLU A 166 2.23 5.67 -5.16
C GLU A 166 0.88 6.40 -5.03
N PRO A 167 0.29 6.47 -3.81
CA PRO A 167 -1.06 6.99 -3.62
C PRO A 167 -1.22 8.48 -3.91
N ALA A 168 -0.13 9.26 -3.93
CA ALA A 168 -0.13 10.70 -4.17
C ALA A 168 0.41 11.10 -5.56
N ALA A 169 0.73 10.12 -6.43
CA ALA A 169 1.31 10.39 -7.74
C ALA A 169 0.40 11.26 -8.62
N GLY A 170 0.95 12.32 -9.23
CA GLY A 170 0.24 13.20 -10.16
C GLY A 170 -0.77 14.16 -9.51
N MET A 171 -0.74 14.31 -8.19
CA MET A 171 -1.57 15.22 -7.42
C MET A 171 -0.91 16.60 -7.26
N SER A 172 -1.73 17.65 -7.11
CA SER A 172 -1.28 18.96 -6.66
C SER A 172 -0.88 18.93 -5.18
N ASP A 173 -0.10 19.94 -4.72
CA ASP A 173 0.36 20.02 -3.33
C ASP A 173 -0.79 19.97 -2.32
N ALA A 174 -1.93 20.61 -2.63
CA ALA A 174 -3.12 20.58 -1.77
C ALA A 174 -3.75 19.18 -1.70
N GLU A 175 -3.80 18.46 -2.83
CA GLU A 175 -4.30 17.08 -2.88
C GLU A 175 -3.35 16.12 -2.17
N VAL A 176 -2.02 16.32 -2.30
CA VAL A 176 -0.98 15.56 -1.57
C VAL A 176 -1.16 15.72 -0.07
N ALA A 177 -1.31 16.97 0.44
CA ALA A 177 -1.53 17.23 1.86
C ALA A 177 -2.80 16.53 2.37
N ARG A 178 -3.92 16.66 1.64
CA ARG A 178 -5.17 16.00 2.01
C ARG A 178 -5.06 14.47 1.98
N THR A 179 -4.36 13.92 1.00
CA THR A 179 -4.12 12.47 0.91
C THR A 179 -3.29 11.97 2.09
N ALA A 180 -2.30 12.75 2.54
CA ALA A 180 -1.52 12.44 3.73
C ALA A 180 -2.40 12.41 5.00
N GLU A 181 -3.25 13.42 5.20
CA GLU A 181 -4.22 13.46 6.31
C GLU A 181 -5.14 12.23 6.31
N LEU A 182 -5.69 11.89 5.14
CA LEU A 182 -6.57 10.75 4.96
C LEU A 182 -5.84 9.42 5.28
N ILE A 183 -4.61 9.24 4.82
CA ILE A 183 -3.80 8.05 5.13
C ILE A 183 -3.53 7.93 6.62
N LEU A 184 -3.20 9.04 7.31
CA LEU A 184 -3.00 9.03 8.76
C LEU A 184 -4.29 8.71 9.54
N GLU A 185 -5.43 9.20 9.07
CA GLU A 185 -6.72 8.85 9.64
C GLU A 185 -7.03 7.35 9.45
N ILE A 186 -6.83 6.83 8.26
CA ILE A 186 -7.01 5.41 7.93
C ILE A 186 -6.11 4.53 8.81
N ASN A 187 -4.87 4.96 9.03
CA ASN A 187 -3.90 4.21 9.83
C ASN A 187 -4.31 4.02 11.30
N ARG A 188 -5.25 4.80 11.82
CA ARG A 188 -5.75 4.60 13.19
C ARG A 188 -6.43 3.24 13.39
N GLN A 189 -6.91 2.63 12.32
CA GLN A 189 -7.69 1.38 12.35
C GLN A 189 -7.10 0.27 11.47
N HIS A 190 -6.25 0.63 10.50
CA HIS A 190 -5.70 -0.26 9.49
C HIS A 190 -4.18 -0.21 9.48
N ALA A 191 -3.53 -1.34 9.27
CA ALA A 191 -2.11 -1.33 8.93
C ALA A 191 -1.93 -0.93 7.45
N LEU A 192 -0.88 -0.17 7.15
CA LEU A 192 -0.58 0.28 5.80
C LEU A 192 0.86 -0.04 5.40
N VAL A 193 1.03 -0.53 4.18
CA VAL A 193 2.31 -0.50 3.47
C VAL A 193 2.17 0.46 2.30
N VAL A 194 2.97 1.50 2.26
CA VAL A 194 2.96 2.53 1.22
C VAL A 194 4.27 2.47 0.46
N VAL A 195 4.22 2.15 -0.82
CA VAL A 195 5.38 2.28 -1.72
C VAL A 195 5.38 3.69 -2.27
N GLU A 196 6.48 4.41 -2.05
CA GLU A 196 6.60 5.81 -2.45
C GLU A 196 8.04 6.18 -2.80
N HIS A 197 8.20 7.28 -3.52
CA HIS A 197 9.49 7.85 -3.88
C HIS A 197 9.58 9.34 -3.54
N ASP A 198 8.47 10.01 -3.24
CA ASP A 198 8.43 11.40 -2.78
C ASP A 198 8.74 11.49 -1.30
N MET A 199 9.92 12.05 -0.98
CA MET A 199 10.40 12.20 0.38
C MET A 199 9.58 13.20 1.20
N SER A 200 8.96 14.18 0.57
CA SER A 200 8.09 15.16 1.24
C SER A 200 6.83 14.47 1.75
N PHE A 201 6.19 13.69 0.89
CA PHE A 201 5.02 12.90 1.26
C PHE A 201 5.33 11.84 2.33
N ILE A 202 6.47 11.15 2.21
CA ILE A 202 6.92 10.16 3.20
C ILE A 202 7.08 10.80 4.58
N ARG A 203 7.67 12.00 4.67
CA ARG A 203 7.79 12.75 5.94
C ARG A 203 6.44 13.09 6.57
N MET A 204 5.41 13.34 5.77
CA MET A 204 4.09 13.66 6.27
C MET A 204 3.40 12.45 6.91
N ILE A 205 3.63 11.22 6.41
CA ILE A 205 2.85 10.06 6.82
C ILE A 205 3.63 9.02 7.62
N ALA A 206 4.92 8.81 7.33
CA ALA A 206 5.67 7.66 7.84
C ALA A 206 6.17 7.84 9.27
N LYS A 207 5.97 6.82 10.09
CA LYS A 207 6.68 6.66 11.38
C LYS A 207 7.93 5.78 11.22
N LYS A 208 7.89 4.85 10.29
CA LYS A 208 9.00 3.92 9.98
C LYS A 208 9.11 3.74 8.46
N VAL A 209 10.33 3.71 7.98
CA VAL A 209 10.67 3.58 6.56
C VAL A 209 11.59 2.38 6.38
N THR A 210 11.31 1.58 5.37
CA THR A 210 12.15 0.47 4.89
C THR A 210 12.77 0.88 3.55
N VAL A 211 14.08 0.87 3.47
CA VAL A 211 14.82 1.19 2.24
C VAL A 211 15.20 -0.08 1.51
N LEU A 212 14.72 -0.22 0.27
CA LEU A 212 15.12 -1.27 -0.66
C LEU A 212 16.22 -0.76 -1.60
N HIS A 213 17.23 -1.57 -1.81
CA HIS A 213 18.28 -1.35 -2.82
C HIS A 213 18.74 -2.70 -3.41
N GLN A 214 18.78 -2.81 -4.73
CA GLN A 214 19.17 -4.04 -5.44
C GLN A 214 18.47 -5.31 -4.93
N GLY A 215 17.17 -5.17 -4.61
CA GLY A 215 16.33 -6.26 -4.12
C GLY A 215 16.50 -6.63 -2.66
N GLN A 216 17.26 -5.89 -1.86
CA GLN A 216 17.50 -6.14 -0.44
C GLN A 216 16.99 -4.99 0.44
N VAL A 217 16.60 -5.30 1.66
CA VAL A 217 16.38 -4.29 2.71
C VAL A 217 17.75 -3.86 3.23
N VAL A 218 18.08 -2.59 3.03
CA VAL A 218 19.40 -2.06 3.45
C VAL A 218 19.33 -1.21 4.71
N ARG A 219 18.18 -0.60 5.00
CA ARG A 219 17.92 0.21 6.21
C ARG A 219 16.45 0.16 6.61
N GLU A 220 16.23 0.23 7.91
CA GLU A 220 14.90 0.47 8.50
C GLU A 220 15.04 1.41 9.69
N ASP A 221 14.42 2.58 9.64
CA ASP A 221 14.38 3.54 10.75
C ASP A 221 13.27 4.59 10.53
N THR A 222 13.24 5.62 11.37
CA THR A 222 12.40 6.79 11.22
C THR A 222 12.78 7.59 9.96
N PRO A 223 11.85 8.37 9.36
CA PRO A 223 12.15 9.17 8.16
C PRO A 223 13.39 10.05 8.29
N ASP A 224 13.55 10.75 9.41
CA ASP A 224 14.67 11.67 9.61
C ASP A 224 16.02 10.95 9.65
N LYS A 225 16.10 9.81 10.30
CA LYS A 225 17.32 9.00 10.31
C LYS A 225 17.63 8.41 8.94
N ILE A 226 16.62 7.96 8.22
CA ILE A 226 16.79 7.45 6.85
C ILE A 226 17.31 8.55 5.92
N MET A 227 16.78 9.78 6.02
CA MET A 227 17.22 10.90 5.19
C MET A 227 18.63 11.38 5.51
N SER A 228 19.09 11.22 6.76
CA SER A 228 20.43 11.57 7.18
C SER A 228 21.44 10.42 7.04
N ASP A 229 21.01 9.19 6.71
CA ASP A 229 21.89 8.03 6.55
C ASP A 229 22.79 8.19 5.32
N PRO A 230 24.14 8.17 5.46
CA PRO A 230 25.07 8.36 4.35
C PRO A 230 24.90 7.31 3.24
N LEU A 231 24.58 6.05 3.59
CA LEU A 231 24.35 4.99 2.62
C LEU A 231 23.08 5.28 1.79
N VAL A 232 22.00 5.73 2.44
CA VAL A 232 20.76 6.07 1.75
C VAL A 232 20.98 7.26 0.80
N GLN A 233 21.67 8.31 1.27
CA GLN A 233 22.03 9.45 0.43
C GLN A 233 22.86 9.03 -0.79
N GLN A 234 23.83 8.15 -0.59
CA GLN A 234 24.68 7.61 -1.67
C GLN A 234 23.84 6.81 -2.68
N ILE A 235 22.92 5.97 -2.22
CA ILE A 235 22.02 5.17 -3.06
C ILE A 235 21.16 6.07 -3.96
N TYR A 236 20.63 7.18 -3.43
CA TYR A 236 19.78 8.10 -4.19
C TYR A 236 20.56 9.06 -5.08
N LEU A 237 21.73 9.51 -4.67
CA LEU A 237 22.57 10.46 -5.43
C LEU A 237 23.46 9.76 -6.48
N GLY A 238 23.51 8.42 -6.50
CA GLY A 238 24.27 7.65 -7.48
C GLY A 238 25.78 7.85 -7.38
N LYS A 239 26.31 8.39 -6.28
CA LYS A 239 27.76 8.50 -6.06
C LYS A 239 28.33 7.15 -5.69
N LYS A 240 29.26 6.64 -6.50
CA LYS A 240 30.09 5.49 -6.12
C LYS A 240 30.93 5.87 -4.90
N PRO A 241 31.16 4.94 -3.93
CA PRO A 241 32.18 5.16 -2.91
C PRO A 241 33.53 5.30 -3.59
N HIS A 242 34.29 6.31 -3.18
CA HIS A 242 35.72 6.44 -3.49
C HIS A 242 36.52 5.38 -2.75
#